data_7ed842d73f2c17ffdb9f3ce99794ffb7
#
_entry.id   7ed842d73f2c17ffdb9f3ce99794ffb7
#
_cell.length_a   1.000
_cell.length_b   1.000
_cell.length_c   1.000
_cell.angle_alpha   90.00
_cell.angle_beta   90.00
_cell.angle_gamma   90.00
#
_symmetry.space_group_name_H-M   'P 1'
#
loop_
_entity.id
_entity.type
_entity.pdbx_description
1 polymer ?
#
loop_
_entity_poly.entity_id
_entity_poly.type
_entity_poly.pdbx_seq_one_letter_code
_entity_poly.pdbx_strand_id
1 'polypeptide(L)' 'MSKLPVISGRDCLKTLEKTGFRLRRPEGSHMVRRRVEPYAHVVVPDHRELDRGTLRAILRGAGVTVEEFIALIC' A
#
# COMPACT_ATOMS: atom_id res chain seq x y z
N MET A 1 5.47 -12.82 -16.21
CA MET A 1 4.90 -12.86 -14.86
C MET A 1 5.42 -11.70 -14.03
N SER A 2 4.52 -10.92 -13.47
CA SER A 2 4.89 -9.73 -12.71
C SER A 2 5.43 -10.10 -11.34
N LYS A 3 6.53 -9.48 -10.94
CA LYS A 3 7.10 -9.67 -9.63
C LYS A 3 6.89 -8.42 -8.80
N LEU A 4 6.51 -8.61 -7.54
CA LEU A 4 6.43 -7.49 -6.62
C LEU A 4 7.84 -6.96 -6.35
N PRO A 5 8.00 -5.64 -6.37
CA PRO A 5 9.29 -5.04 -6.08
C PRO A 5 9.60 -5.09 -4.59
N VAL A 6 10.88 -4.94 -4.27
CA VAL A 6 11.29 -4.69 -2.90
C VAL A 6 11.01 -3.22 -2.62
N ILE A 7 10.19 -2.93 -1.61
CA ILE A 7 9.73 -1.57 -1.37
C ILE A 7 9.54 -1.35 0.12
N SER A 8 9.76 -0.14 0.57
CA SER A 8 9.52 0.24 1.96
C SER A 8 8.02 0.47 2.19
N GLY A 9 7.60 0.43 3.46
CA GLY A 9 6.23 0.76 3.80
C GLY A 9 5.85 2.17 3.36
N ARG A 10 6.76 3.13 3.53
CA ARG A 10 6.52 4.52 3.15
C ARG A 10 6.32 4.68 1.65
N ASP A 11 7.16 4.03 0.85
CA ASP A 11 7.03 4.09 -0.60
C ASP A 11 5.77 3.37 -1.07
N CYS A 12 5.40 2.28 -0.39
CA CYS A 12 4.15 1.59 -0.66
C CYS A 12 2.96 2.54 -0.48
N LEU A 13 2.95 3.29 0.63
CA LEU A 13 1.89 4.26 0.89
C LEU A 13 1.84 5.37 -0.15
N LYS A 14 3.01 5.91 -0.52
CA LYS A 14 3.06 6.94 -1.55
C LYS A 14 2.44 6.45 -2.86
N THR A 15 2.71 5.22 -3.21
CA THR A 15 2.16 4.62 -4.42
C THR A 15 0.64 4.47 -4.30
N LEU A 16 0.17 3.97 -3.15
CA LEU A 16 -1.27 3.80 -2.93
C LEU A 16 -2.01 5.12 -2.85
N GLU A 17 -1.36 6.20 -2.43
CA GLU A 17 -1.98 7.52 -2.41
C GLU A 17 -2.42 7.97 -3.80
N LYS A 18 -1.78 7.46 -4.83
CA LYS A 18 -2.18 7.72 -6.22
C LYS A 18 -3.53 7.13 -6.56
N THR A 19 -4.01 6.16 -5.77
CA THR A 19 -5.32 5.55 -5.97
C THR A 19 -6.38 6.10 -5.02
N GLY A 20 -6.10 7.22 -4.34
CA GLY A 20 -7.08 7.91 -3.51
C GLY A 20 -6.99 7.66 -2.02
N PHE A 21 -6.00 6.91 -1.54
CA PHE A 21 -5.81 6.69 -0.12
C PHE A 21 -5.20 7.94 0.52
N ARG A 22 -6.01 8.72 1.22
CA ARG A 22 -5.59 10.03 1.73
C ARG A 22 -5.81 10.26 3.21
N LEU A 23 -6.86 9.68 3.76
CA LEU A 23 -7.17 9.87 5.17
C LEU A 23 -6.14 9.15 6.03
N ARG A 24 -5.59 9.85 7.00
CA ARG A 24 -4.53 9.36 7.85
C ARG A 24 -4.98 9.16 9.27
N ARG A 25 -4.36 8.20 9.92
CA ARG A 25 -4.53 7.97 11.33
C ARG A 25 -3.18 7.56 11.89
N PRO A 26 -2.60 8.32 12.83
CA PRO A 26 -1.33 7.90 13.43
C PRO A 26 -1.55 6.68 14.35
N GLU A 27 -0.72 5.65 14.16
CA GLU A 27 -0.84 4.40 14.91
C GLU A 27 0.53 3.81 15.23
N GLY A 28 1.40 4.61 15.86
CA GLY A 28 2.71 4.13 16.23
C GLY A 28 3.55 3.75 15.01
N SER A 29 4.02 2.50 14.95
CA SER A 29 4.86 2.04 13.86
C SER A 29 4.07 1.55 12.65
N HIS A 30 2.74 1.65 12.70
CA HIS A 30 1.87 1.27 11.59
C HIS A 30 1.26 2.51 11.00
N MET A 31 1.20 2.55 9.68
CA MET A 31 0.63 3.68 8.96
C MET A 31 -0.71 3.26 8.39
N VAL A 32 -1.75 4.03 8.71
CA VAL A 32 -3.11 3.73 8.29
C VAL A 32 -3.54 4.75 7.25
N ARG A 33 -4.13 4.28 6.17
CA ARG A 33 -4.70 5.13 5.12
C ARG A 33 -6.06 4.63 4.73
N ARG A 34 -6.94 5.54 4.37
CA ARG A 34 -8.30 5.23 3.93
C ARG A 34 -8.60 5.86 2.58
N ARG A 35 -9.43 5.18 1.85
CA ARG A 35 -10.03 5.71 0.64
C ARG A 35 -11.55 5.67 0.83
N VAL A 36 -12.24 6.74 0.45
CA VAL A 36 -13.66 6.85 0.71
C VAL A 36 -14.48 6.17 -0.39
N GLU A 37 -14.09 6.31 -1.66
CA GLU A 37 -14.88 5.83 -2.78
C GLU A 37 -14.01 5.14 -3.83
N PRO A 38 -14.06 3.81 -4.02
CA PRO A 38 -14.74 2.88 -3.12
C PRO A 38 -14.02 2.77 -1.78
N TYR A 39 -14.77 2.48 -0.74
CA TYR A 39 -14.19 2.42 0.59
C TYR A 39 -13.16 1.32 0.71
N ALA A 40 -12.01 1.67 1.23
CA ALA A 40 -10.97 0.70 1.55
C ALA A 40 -10.06 1.30 2.61
N HIS A 41 -9.42 0.44 3.37
CA HIS A 41 -8.48 0.92 4.36
C HIS A 41 -7.31 -0.05 4.41
N VAL A 42 -6.11 0.49 4.59
CA VAL A 42 -4.90 -0.31 4.65
C VAL A 42 -4.08 0.07 5.86
N VAL A 43 -3.42 -0.92 6.44
CA VAL A 43 -2.46 -0.72 7.51
C VAL A 43 -1.13 -1.20 7.00
N VAL A 44 -0.16 -0.30 6.93
CA VAL A 44 1.16 -0.60 6.37
C VAL A 44 2.21 -0.42 7.46
N PRO A 45 2.99 -1.47 7.77
CA PRO A 45 4.07 -1.32 8.76
C PRO A 45 5.16 -0.41 8.22
N ASP A 46 5.71 0.42 9.11
CA ASP A 46 6.78 1.35 8.74
C ASP A 46 8.12 0.62 8.72
N HIS A 47 8.27 -0.31 7.79
CA HIS A 47 9.48 -1.10 7.61
C HIS A 47 10.25 -0.58 6.40
N ARG A 48 11.55 -0.71 6.45
CA ARG A 48 12.40 -0.37 5.30
C ARG A 48 12.12 -1.24 4.10
N GLU A 49 11.67 -2.47 4.35
CA GLU A 49 11.46 -3.45 3.31
C GLU A 49 10.28 -4.31 3.70
N LEU A 50 9.23 -4.25 2.90
CA LEU A 50 8.06 -5.08 3.11
C LEU A 50 8.29 -6.45 2.49
N ASP A 51 7.99 -7.51 3.23
CA ASP A 51 8.06 -8.83 2.64
C ASP A 51 6.89 -9.01 1.67
N ARG A 52 7.04 -9.97 0.75
CA ARG A 52 6.07 -10.17 -0.33
C ARG A 52 4.68 -10.53 0.18
N GLY A 53 4.61 -11.35 1.22
CA GLY A 53 3.31 -11.73 1.79
C GLY A 53 2.58 -10.54 2.36
N THR A 54 3.28 -9.70 3.11
CA THR A 54 2.70 -8.49 3.67
C THR A 54 2.24 -7.53 2.57
N LEU A 55 3.09 -7.33 1.56
CA LEU A 55 2.74 -6.44 0.45
C LEU A 55 1.51 -6.95 -0.32
N ARG A 56 1.44 -8.25 -0.59
CA ARG A 56 0.27 -8.83 -1.25
C ARG A 56 -1.01 -8.62 -0.44
N ALA A 57 -0.93 -8.81 0.87
CA ALA A 57 -2.08 -8.60 1.74
C ALA A 57 -2.53 -7.14 1.73
N ILE A 58 -1.58 -6.21 1.73
CA ILE A 58 -1.89 -4.78 1.65
C ILE A 58 -2.60 -4.47 0.34
N LEU A 59 -2.08 -4.96 -0.77
CA LEU A 59 -2.68 -4.70 -2.09
C LEU A 59 -4.07 -5.30 -2.18
N ARG A 60 -4.28 -6.48 -1.61
CA ARG A 60 -5.60 -7.12 -1.59
C ARG A 60 -6.60 -6.25 -0.82
N GLY A 61 -6.19 -5.75 0.34
CA GLY A 61 -7.04 -4.86 1.13
C GLY A 61 -7.30 -3.53 0.44
N ALA A 62 -6.37 -3.09 -0.40
CA ALA A 62 -6.51 -1.83 -1.13
C ALA A 62 -7.34 -1.98 -2.41
N GLY A 63 -7.60 -3.21 -2.84
CA GLY A 63 -8.29 -3.44 -4.10
C GLY A 63 -7.43 -3.13 -5.31
N VAL A 64 -6.11 -3.26 -5.18
CA VAL A 64 -5.14 -2.94 -6.24
C VAL A 64 -4.46 -4.24 -6.67
N THR A 65 -4.40 -4.49 -7.97
CA THR A 65 -3.70 -5.66 -8.46
C THR A 65 -2.19 -5.41 -8.44
N VAL A 66 -1.41 -6.50 -8.50
CA VAL A 66 0.04 -6.41 -8.56
C VAL A 66 0.46 -5.59 -9.78
N GLU A 67 -0.16 -5.85 -10.92
CA GLU A 67 0.14 -5.13 -12.17
C GLU A 67 -0.15 -3.64 -12.05
N GLU A 68 -1.29 -3.29 -11.47
CA GLU A 68 -1.64 -1.89 -11.24
C GLU A 68 -0.62 -1.21 -10.34
N PHE A 69 -0.24 -1.90 -9.28
CA PHE A 69 0.72 -1.35 -8.33
C PHE A 69 2.07 -1.08 -8.98
N ILE A 70 2.56 -2.03 -9.76
CA ILE A 70 3.84 -1.88 -10.45
C ILE A 70 3.80 -0.70 -11.42
N ALA A 71 2.68 -0.54 -12.12
CA ALA A 71 2.52 0.59 -13.04
C ALA A 71 2.52 1.93 -12.31
N LEU A 72 2.03 1.97 -11.08
CA LEU A 72 1.96 3.21 -10.31
C LEU A 72 3.28 3.63 -9.67
N ILE A 73 4.19 2.69 -9.47
CA ILE A 73 5.49 2.98 -8.84
C ILE A 73 6.33 3.94 -9.67
N CYS A 74 6.26 3.86 -10.97
CA CYS A 74 7.06 4.71 -11.87
C CYS A 74 6.60 6.14 -11.91
#